data_3af5f00cb8e7bb1efdd139cbdcf0b6c7
#
_entry.id   3af5f00cb8e7bb1efdd139cbdcf0b6c7
#
_cell.length_a   1.000
_cell.length_b   1.000
_cell.length_c   1.000
_cell.angle_alpha   90.00
_cell.angle_beta   90.00
_cell.angle_gamma   90.00
#
_symmetry.space_group_name_H-M   'P 1'
#
loop_
_entity.id
_entity.type
_entity.pdbx_description
1 polymer ?
#
loop_
_entity_poly.entity_id
_entity_poly.type
_entity_poly.pdbx_seq_one_letter_code
_entity_poly.pdbx_strand_id
1 'polypeptide(L)'
;MKFKSCLFLFITTLSFCILLLPFLVFSGENYKISLQNARNLDKDNFYKDAVSYWQKTIDANPPANISLYAKLKLSETYSHLGQLDKAIDISRALTESNPGHYDSWFHLANAFAASRKYSQATEAFKKATTLKPEEGLSRVGLAFAYFGDKKPDFAIAELIKGMKIFKANKNISWYRDSRLAINQIKSFARFPPNFADLWLEKNLLRVQDTYMNIALDLDTLLN
;
A
#
# COMPACT_ATOMS: atom_id res chain seq x y z
N MET A 1 58.31 -7.03 -32.99
CA MET A 1 57.55 -5.79 -32.75
C MET A 1 56.05 -6.06 -32.58
N LYS A 2 55.61 -7.05 -31.75
CA LYS A 2 54.18 -7.39 -31.53
C LYS A 2 53.76 -7.51 -30.05
N PHE A 3 54.65 -7.22 -29.11
CA PHE A 3 54.38 -7.41 -27.67
C PHE A 3 53.92 -6.11 -26.93
N LYS A 4 54.00 -4.93 -27.56
CA LYS A 4 53.63 -3.66 -26.91
C LYS A 4 52.16 -3.27 -27.07
N SER A 5 51.44 -3.85 -28.04
CA SER A 5 50.02 -3.51 -28.28
C SER A 5 49.03 -4.18 -27.27
N CYS A 6 49.36 -5.36 -26.75
CA CYS A 6 48.46 -6.10 -25.87
C CYS A 6 48.42 -5.53 -24.44
N LEU A 7 49.53 -4.94 -23.97
CA LEU A 7 49.63 -4.37 -22.65
C LEU A 7 48.84 -3.05 -22.52
N PHE A 8 48.73 -2.28 -23.60
CA PHE A 8 47.99 -1.02 -23.61
C PHE A 8 46.47 -1.22 -23.60
N LEU A 9 45.97 -2.31 -24.21
CA LEU A 9 44.53 -2.62 -24.17
C LEU A 9 44.07 -3.11 -22.78
N PHE A 10 44.92 -3.83 -22.05
CA PHE A 10 44.61 -4.32 -20.71
C PHE A 10 44.56 -3.20 -19.66
N ILE A 11 45.37 -2.17 -19.81
CA ILE A 11 45.43 -1.04 -18.87
C ILE A 11 44.21 -0.13 -19.08
N THR A 12 43.72 0.04 -20.30
CA THR A 12 42.54 0.89 -20.58
C THR A 12 41.23 0.25 -20.14
N THR A 13 41.09 -1.08 -20.22
CA THR A 13 39.87 -1.77 -19.74
C THR A 13 39.83 -1.86 -18.22
N LEU A 14 40.97 -2.02 -17.54
CA LEU A 14 41.03 -2.03 -16.09
C LEU A 14 40.76 -0.63 -15.47
N SER A 15 41.23 0.44 -16.15
CA SER A 15 40.98 1.83 -15.70
C SER A 15 39.50 2.22 -15.83
N PHE A 16 38.76 1.67 -16.83
CA PHE A 16 37.35 1.99 -16.99
C PHE A 16 36.46 1.28 -15.96
N CYS A 17 36.83 0.06 -15.53
CA CYS A 17 36.12 -0.63 -14.44
C CYS A 17 36.32 0.02 -13.06
N ILE A 18 37.48 0.61 -12.79
CA ILE A 18 37.78 1.24 -11.50
C ILE A 18 37.05 2.58 -11.35
N LEU A 19 36.75 3.30 -12.45
CA LEU A 19 35.99 4.57 -12.41
C LEU A 19 34.49 4.36 -12.24
N LEU A 20 33.95 3.17 -12.55
CA LEU A 20 32.52 2.86 -12.35
C LEU A 20 32.19 2.35 -10.94
N LEU A 21 33.17 1.78 -10.23
CA LEU A 21 32.96 1.24 -8.87
C LEU A 21 32.48 2.27 -7.83
N PRO A 22 33.03 3.50 -7.74
CA PRO A 22 32.52 4.48 -6.80
C PRO A 22 31.12 5.00 -7.14
N PHE A 23 30.71 4.95 -8.43
CA PHE A 23 29.38 5.39 -8.83
C PHE A 23 28.29 4.39 -8.44
N LEU A 24 28.57 3.09 -8.48
CA LEU A 24 27.65 2.04 -8.04
C LEU A 24 27.49 1.98 -6.52
N VAL A 25 28.58 2.23 -5.78
CA VAL A 25 28.55 2.25 -4.31
C VAL A 25 27.84 3.50 -3.80
N PHE A 26 27.98 4.65 -4.46
CA PHE A 26 27.35 5.91 -4.05
C PHE A 26 25.82 5.90 -4.29
N SER A 27 25.32 5.16 -5.27
CA SER A 27 23.87 5.03 -5.50
C SER A 27 23.17 4.18 -4.44
N GLY A 28 23.86 3.14 -3.91
CA GLY A 28 23.31 2.21 -2.93
C GLY A 28 23.11 2.79 -1.52
N GLU A 29 23.87 3.80 -1.12
CA GLU A 29 23.69 4.48 0.19
C GLU A 29 22.61 5.57 0.15
N ASN A 30 22.39 6.17 -0.99
CA ASN A 30 21.51 7.34 -1.13
C ASN A 30 20.04 7.00 -0.87
N TYR A 31 19.54 5.80 -1.26
CA TYR A 31 18.14 5.43 -1.00
C TYR A 31 17.86 5.20 0.49
N LYS A 32 18.83 4.73 1.30
CA LYS A 32 18.64 4.47 2.73
C LYS A 32 18.34 5.75 3.51
N ILE A 33 19.05 6.82 3.21
CA ILE A 33 18.82 8.14 3.82
C ILE A 33 17.45 8.68 3.43
N SER A 34 17.11 8.61 2.13
CA SER A 34 15.81 9.06 1.63
C SER A 34 14.66 8.25 2.22
N LEU A 35 14.81 6.92 2.30
CA LEU A 35 13.87 6.00 2.92
C LEU A 35 13.62 6.34 4.38
N GLN A 36 14.69 6.58 5.18
CA GLN A 36 14.55 6.91 6.59
C GLN A 36 13.86 8.27 6.79
N ASN A 37 14.21 9.28 5.99
CA ASN A 37 13.58 10.59 6.05
C ASN A 37 12.10 10.51 5.66
N ALA A 38 11.77 9.77 4.58
CA ALA A 38 10.39 9.55 4.16
C ALA A 38 9.55 8.91 5.28
N ARG A 39 10.09 7.87 5.94
CA ARG A 39 9.42 7.18 7.06
C ARG A 39 9.17 8.10 8.24
N ASN A 40 10.16 8.89 8.63
CA ASN A 40 10.05 9.81 9.78
C ASN A 40 8.95 10.85 9.50
N LEU A 41 8.98 11.47 8.32
CA LEU A 41 8.00 12.48 7.92
C LEU A 41 6.58 11.89 7.82
N ASP A 42 6.45 10.68 7.28
CA ASP A 42 5.17 9.98 7.17
C ASP A 42 4.60 9.64 8.55
N LYS A 43 5.44 9.13 9.47
CA LYS A 43 5.08 8.86 10.86
C LYS A 43 4.60 10.10 11.60
N ASP A 44 5.23 11.24 11.33
CA ASP A 44 4.89 12.54 11.94
C ASP A 44 3.76 13.27 11.19
N ASN A 45 3.13 12.62 10.19
CA ASN A 45 2.06 13.12 9.32
C ASN A 45 2.46 14.34 8.45
N PHE A 46 3.75 14.54 8.21
CA PHE A 46 4.27 15.54 7.25
C PHE A 46 4.22 14.99 5.81
N TYR A 47 3.04 14.55 5.39
CA TYR A 47 2.82 13.86 4.11
C TYR A 47 3.32 14.63 2.89
N LYS A 48 3.15 15.96 2.87
CA LYS A 48 3.59 16.80 1.77
C LYS A 48 5.10 16.71 1.53
N ASP A 49 5.87 16.70 2.61
CA ASP A 49 7.33 16.61 2.55
C ASP A 49 7.78 15.16 2.31
N ALA A 50 7.07 14.19 2.89
CA ALA A 50 7.33 12.76 2.72
C ALA A 50 7.31 12.33 1.24
N VAL A 51 6.39 12.87 0.41
CA VAL A 51 6.30 12.58 -1.04
C VAL A 51 7.66 12.71 -1.72
N SER A 52 8.39 13.81 -1.48
CA SER A 52 9.67 14.06 -2.13
C SER A 52 10.72 13.02 -1.78
N TYR A 53 10.72 12.55 -0.53
CA TYR A 53 11.67 11.53 -0.07
C TYR A 53 11.29 10.11 -0.49
N TRP A 54 9.99 9.79 -0.56
CA TRP A 54 9.52 8.54 -1.19
C TRP A 54 9.94 8.47 -2.65
N GLN A 55 9.76 9.58 -3.41
CA GLN A 55 10.18 9.63 -4.81
C GLN A 55 11.69 9.48 -4.96
N LYS A 56 12.49 10.21 -4.16
CA LYS A 56 13.97 10.06 -4.15
C LYS A 56 14.40 8.63 -3.83
N THR A 57 13.69 7.95 -2.93
CA THR A 57 13.96 6.54 -2.62
C THR A 57 13.75 5.65 -3.84
N ILE A 58 12.67 5.86 -4.58
CA ILE A 58 12.33 5.10 -5.79
C ILE A 58 13.34 5.38 -6.91
N ASP A 59 13.66 6.66 -7.13
CA ASP A 59 14.57 7.12 -8.21
C ASP A 59 16.03 6.65 -8.00
N ALA A 60 16.41 6.40 -6.75
CA ALA A 60 17.72 5.82 -6.41
C ALA A 60 17.86 4.33 -6.78
N ASN A 61 16.84 3.73 -7.43
CA ASN A 61 16.81 2.36 -7.88
C ASN A 61 17.22 1.34 -6.79
N PRO A 62 16.50 1.30 -5.65
CA PRO A 62 16.79 0.41 -4.54
C PRO A 62 16.44 -1.04 -4.91
N PRO A 63 16.77 -2.04 -4.05
CA PRO A 63 16.30 -3.41 -4.21
C PRO A 63 14.78 -3.49 -4.42
N ALA A 64 14.31 -4.50 -5.16
CA ALA A 64 12.92 -4.60 -5.62
C ALA A 64 11.89 -4.55 -4.48
N ASN A 65 12.17 -5.18 -3.32
CA ASN A 65 11.33 -5.14 -2.13
C ASN A 65 11.21 -3.71 -1.56
N ILE A 66 12.30 -2.96 -1.51
CA ILE A 66 12.32 -1.56 -1.04
C ILE A 66 11.60 -0.65 -2.04
N SER A 67 11.81 -0.85 -3.35
CA SER A 67 11.09 -0.11 -4.39
C SER A 67 9.59 -0.33 -4.28
N LEU A 68 9.15 -1.57 -4.11
CA LEU A 68 7.75 -1.91 -3.90
C LEU A 68 7.18 -1.23 -2.64
N TYR A 69 7.87 -1.37 -1.50
CA TYR A 69 7.49 -0.71 -0.26
C TYR A 69 7.35 0.81 -0.43
N ALA A 70 8.36 1.46 -1.01
CA ALA A 70 8.35 2.91 -1.22
C ALA A 70 7.18 3.36 -2.12
N LYS A 71 6.85 2.59 -3.16
CA LYS A 71 5.70 2.88 -4.04
C LYS A 71 4.36 2.70 -3.32
N LEU A 72 4.21 1.66 -2.49
CA LEU A 72 3.01 1.46 -1.68
C LEU A 72 2.82 2.62 -0.69
N LYS A 73 3.89 3.02 0.00
CA LYS A 73 3.87 4.16 0.92
C LYS A 73 3.61 5.48 0.21
N LEU A 74 4.19 5.70 -0.98
CA LEU A 74 3.91 6.88 -1.79
C LEU A 74 2.44 6.97 -2.20
N SER A 75 1.84 5.84 -2.59
CA SER A 75 0.40 5.76 -2.90
C SER A 75 -0.46 6.12 -1.68
N GLU A 76 -0.13 5.59 -0.50
CA GLU A 76 -0.79 5.93 0.76
C GLU A 76 -0.65 7.41 1.09
N THR A 77 0.57 7.95 1.03
CA THR A 77 0.87 9.37 1.28
C THR A 77 0.04 10.27 0.35
N TYR A 78 -0.10 9.91 -0.94
CA TYR A 78 -0.99 10.64 -1.85
C TYR A 78 -2.47 10.53 -1.45
N SER A 79 -2.90 9.40 -0.92
CA SER A 79 -4.27 9.25 -0.40
C SER A 79 -4.54 10.19 0.78
N HIS A 80 -3.61 10.29 1.74
CA HIS A 80 -3.69 11.24 2.85
C HIS A 80 -3.72 12.71 2.40
N LEU A 81 -3.04 13.04 1.30
CA LEU A 81 -3.04 14.37 0.70
C LEU A 81 -4.29 14.66 -0.17
N GLY A 82 -5.21 13.69 -0.31
CA GLY A 82 -6.37 13.81 -1.19
C GLY A 82 -6.03 13.76 -2.69
N GLN A 83 -4.78 13.44 -3.05
CA GLN A 83 -4.34 13.30 -4.46
C GLN A 83 -4.66 11.89 -4.99
N LEU A 84 -5.95 11.55 -4.97
CA LEU A 84 -6.44 10.18 -5.14
C LEU A 84 -6.16 9.58 -6.52
N ASP A 85 -6.12 10.38 -7.57
CA ASP A 85 -5.79 9.86 -8.91
C ASP A 85 -4.33 9.38 -8.97
N LYS A 86 -3.38 10.10 -8.35
CA LYS A 86 -1.99 9.64 -8.25
C LYS A 86 -1.85 8.35 -7.44
N ALA A 87 -2.60 8.25 -6.34
CA ALA A 87 -2.63 7.03 -5.53
C ALA A 87 -3.16 5.83 -6.33
N ILE A 88 -4.22 6.03 -7.11
CA ILE A 88 -4.78 5.01 -8.00
C ILE A 88 -3.78 4.61 -9.07
N ASP A 89 -3.13 5.56 -9.74
CA ASP A 89 -2.20 5.28 -10.84
C ASP A 89 -1.00 4.45 -10.36
N ILE A 90 -0.40 4.81 -9.22
CA ILE A 90 0.70 4.05 -8.63
C ILE A 90 0.24 2.64 -8.26
N SER A 91 -0.88 2.52 -7.54
CA SER A 91 -1.36 1.21 -7.10
C SER A 91 -1.78 0.33 -8.27
N ARG A 92 -2.36 0.90 -9.33
CA ARG A 92 -2.70 0.18 -10.57
C ARG A 92 -1.45 -0.37 -11.24
N ALA A 93 -0.42 0.47 -11.44
CA ALA A 93 0.85 0.03 -12.01
C ALA A 93 1.49 -1.13 -11.21
N LEU A 94 1.34 -1.11 -9.87
CA LEU A 94 1.81 -2.20 -9.03
C LEU A 94 0.99 -3.49 -9.22
N THR A 95 -0.33 -3.41 -9.41
CA THR A 95 -1.16 -4.60 -9.69
C THR A 95 -0.92 -5.17 -11.08
N GLU A 96 -0.61 -4.33 -12.05
CA GLU A 96 -0.27 -4.74 -13.42
C GLU A 96 1.08 -5.43 -13.47
N SER A 97 2.09 -4.89 -12.75
CA SER A 97 3.44 -5.48 -12.70
C SER A 97 3.50 -6.76 -11.88
N ASN A 98 2.65 -6.93 -10.89
CA ASN A 98 2.58 -8.14 -10.05
C ASN A 98 1.14 -8.47 -9.65
N PRO A 99 0.37 -9.14 -10.53
CA PRO A 99 -1.04 -9.46 -10.28
C PRO A 99 -1.29 -10.40 -9.07
N GLY A 100 -0.27 -11.14 -8.65
CA GLY A 100 -0.31 -12.01 -7.46
C GLY A 100 -0.01 -11.30 -6.14
N HIS A 101 0.33 -10.01 -6.17
CA HIS A 101 0.75 -9.30 -4.96
C HIS A 101 -0.45 -8.72 -4.21
N TYR A 102 -0.74 -9.29 -3.04
CA TYR A 102 -1.89 -8.92 -2.20
C TYR A 102 -1.92 -7.42 -1.84
N ASP A 103 -0.78 -6.89 -1.37
CA ASP A 103 -0.72 -5.51 -0.86
C ASP A 103 -1.03 -4.49 -1.96
N SER A 104 -0.61 -4.75 -3.20
CA SER A 104 -0.92 -3.89 -4.35
C SER A 104 -2.43 -3.80 -4.60
N TRP A 105 -3.14 -4.93 -4.55
CA TRP A 105 -4.60 -4.96 -4.71
C TRP A 105 -5.31 -4.30 -3.54
N PHE A 106 -4.81 -4.50 -2.32
CA PHE A 106 -5.37 -3.87 -1.13
C PHE A 106 -5.24 -2.34 -1.20
N HIS A 107 -4.08 -1.82 -1.59
CA HIS A 107 -3.86 -0.38 -1.77
C HIS A 107 -4.70 0.21 -2.89
N LEU A 108 -4.79 -0.47 -4.04
CA LEU A 108 -5.65 -0.04 -5.14
C LEU A 108 -7.12 0.05 -4.71
N ALA A 109 -7.58 -0.95 -3.96
CA ALA A 109 -8.94 -0.98 -3.43
C ALA A 109 -9.22 0.21 -2.49
N ASN A 110 -8.29 0.51 -1.58
CA ASN A 110 -8.42 1.66 -0.68
C ASN A 110 -8.39 2.99 -1.44
N ALA A 111 -7.52 3.16 -2.43
CA ALA A 111 -7.45 4.36 -3.26
C ALA A 111 -8.77 4.59 -4.05
N PHE A 112 -9.35 3.52 -4.61
CA PHE A 112 -10.68 3.60 -5.22
C PHE A 112 -11.78 3.94 -4.21
N ALA A 113 -11.75 3.34 -3.02
CA ALA A 113 -12.73 3.59 -1.97
C ALA A 113 -12.65 5.03 -1.47
N ALA A 114 -11.46 5.57 -1.25
CA ALA A 114 -11.22 6.97 -0.91
C ALA A 114 -11.76 7.93 -2.00
N SER A 115 -11.63 7.54 -3.28
CA SER A 115 -12.19 8.28 -4.42
C SER A 115 -13.69 8.08 -4.61
N ARG A 116 -14.38 7.37 -3.70
CA ARG A 116 -15.80 6.97 -3.79
C ARG A 116 -16.13 6.16 -5.05
N LYS A 117 -15.14 5.57 -5.70
CA LYS A 117 -15.27 4.65 -6.84
C LYS A 117 -15.57 3.22 -6.30
N TYR A 118 -16.68 3.08 -5.57
CA TYR A 118 -16.97 1.90 -4.74
C TYR A 118 -17.10 0.59 -5.53
N SER A 119 -17.64 0.64 -6.74
CA SER A 119 -17.71 -0.56 -7.60
C SER A 119 -16.31 -1.07 -7.96
N GLN A 120 -15.37 -0.16 -8.31
CA GLN A 120 -13.99 -0.52 -8.61
C GLN A 120 -13.24 -0.98 -7.34
N ALA A 121 -13.49 -0.33 -6.19
CA ALA A 121 -12.97 -0.77 -4.90
C ALA A 121 -13.42 -2.21 -4.57
N THR A 122 -14.69 -2.53 -4.81
CA THR A 122 -15.26 -3.88 -4.62
C THR A 122 -14.48 -4.93 -5.43
N GLU A 123 -14.22 -4.68 -6.71
CA GLU A 123 -13.49 -5.64 -7.55
C GLU A 123 -12.02 -5.80 -7.09
N ALA A 124 -11.35 -4.72 -6.71
CA ALA A 124 -9.98 -4.78 -6.20
C ALA A 124 -9.91 -5.50 -4.83
N PHE A 125 -10.83 -5.22 -3.90
CA PHE A 125 -10.91 -5.96 -2.63
C PHE A 125 -11.24 -7.44 -2.82
N LYS A 126 -12.10 -7.83 -3.79
CA LYS A 126 -12.33 -9.24 -4.13
C LYS A 126 -11.02 -9.92 -4.54
N LYS A 127 -10.19 -9.27 -5.35
CA LYS A 127 -8.88 -9.81 -5.70
C LYS A 127 -8.00 -9.98 -4.47
N ALA A 128 -7.93 -8.98 -3.60
CA ALA A 128 -7.19 -9.10 -2.34
C ALA A 128 -7.71 -10.26 -1.46
N THR A 129 -9.04 -10.40 -1.27
CA THR A 129 -9.62 -11.51 -0.50
C THR A 129 -9.41 -12.90 -1.13
N THR A 130 -9.17 -12.96 -2.43
CA THR A 130 -8.82 -14.22 -3.12
C THR A 130 -7.36 -14.57 -2.91
N LEU A 131 -6.46 -13.58 -2.88
CA LEU A 131 -5.03 -13.78 -2.69
C LEU A 131 -4.68 -14.15 -1.24
N LYS A 132 -5.37 -13.54 -0.25
CA LYS A 132 -5.21 -13.87 1.19
C LYS A 132 -6.61 -14.06 1.83
N PRO A 133 -7.20 -15.25 1.72
CA PRO A 133 -8.56 -15.50 2.24
C PRO A 133 -8.67 -15.40 3.77
N GLU A 134 -7.57 -15.60 4.47
CA GLU A 134 -7.44 -15.53 5.93
C GLU A 134 -7.25 -14.10 6.46
N GLU A 135 -7.11 -13.10 5.55
CA GLU A 135 -6.92 -11.72 5.97
C GLU A 135 -8.27 -11.03 6.21
N GLY A 136 -8.55 -10.74 7.48
CA GLY A 136 -9.83 -10.18 7.89
C GLY A 136 -10.06 -8.74 7.43
N LEU A 137 -9.00 -7.92 7.37
CA LEU A 137 -9.11 -6.50 7.02
C LEU A 137 -9.56 -6.29 5.57
N SER A 138 -9.10 -7.14 4.63
CA SER A 138 -9.56 -7.06 3.24
C SER A 138 -11.06 -7.37 3.11
N ARG A 139 -11.60 -8.26 3.96
CA ARG A 139 -13.04 -8.53 3.99
C ARG A 139 -13.83 -7.36 4.58
N VAL A 140 -13.28 -6.67 5.58
CA VAL A 140 -13.90 -5.45 6.12
C VAL A 140 -13.89 -4.34 5.07
N GLY A 141 -12.77 -4.14 4.39
CA GLY A 141 -12.66 -3.19 3.26
C GLY A 141 -13.67 -3.51 2.16
N LEU A 142 -13.78 -4.79 1.75
CA LEU A 142 -14.78 -5.26 0.78
C LEU A 142 -16.21 -4.97 1.25
N ALA A 143 -16.49 -5.20 2.52
CA ALA A 143 -17.82 -4.91 3.08
C ALA A 143 -18.16 -3.41 3.00
N PHE A 144 -17.21 -2.56 3.35
CA PHE A 144 -17.43 -1.11 3.26
C PHE A 144 -17.55 -0.63 1.82
N ALA A 145 -16.79 -1.22 0.88
CA ALA A 145 -16.96 -0.94 -0.54
C ALA A 145 -18.35 -1.36 -1.04
N TYR A 146 -18.85 -2.54 -0.65
CA TYR A 146 -20.23 -2.95 -0.96
C TYR A 146 -21.26 -2.00 -0.37
N PHE A 147 -21.06 -1.55 0.87
CA PHE A 147 -21.97 -0.59 1.49
C PHE A 147 -22.01 0.74 0.74
N GLY A 148 -20.85 1.26 0.35
CA GLY A 148 -20.74 2.45 -0.51
C GLY A 148 -21.42 2.27 -1.87
N ASP A 149 -21.34 1.07 -2.44
CA ASP A 149 -22.00 0.67 -3.70
C ASP A 149 -23.50 0.33 -3.52
N LYS A 150 -24.08 0.71 -2.38
CA LYS A 150 -25.50 0.54 -2.02
C LYS A 150 -25.95 -0.95 -1.98
N LYS A 151 -25.05 -1.83 -1.57
CA LYS A 151 -25.26 -3.28 -1.44
C LYS A 151 -25.11 -3.74 0.03
N PRO A 152 -25.99 -3.30 0.95
CA PRO A 152 -25.81 -3.53 2.40
C PRO A 152 -25.82 -5.01 2.79
N ASP A 153 -26.59 -5.86 2.11
CA ASP A 153 -26.65 -7.29 2.43
C ASP A 153 -25.31 -7.99 2.13
N PHE A 154 -24.65 -7.65 1.02
CA PHE A 154 -23.31 -8.13 0.71
C PHE A 154 -22.27 -7.61 1.71
N ALA A 155 -22.40 -6.34 2.14
CA ALA A 155 -21.54 -5.77 3.15
C ALA A 155 -21.65 -6.55 4.48
N ILE A 156 -22.84 -6.83 4.94
CA ILE A 156 -23.09 -7.60 6.17
C ILE A 156 -22.51 -9.02 6.03
N ALA A 157 -22.67 -9.67 4.89
CA ALA A 157 -22.14 -11.01 4.64
C ALA A 157 -20.60 -11.03 4.74
N GLU A 158 -19.90 -10.05 4.16
CA GLU A 158 -18.44 -9.97 4.24
C GLU A 158 -17.95 -9.62 5.66
N LEU A 159 -18.65 -8.73 6.39
CA LEU A 159 -18.35 -8.47 7.81
C LEU A 159 -18.45 -9.73 8.67
N ILE A 160 -19.47 -10.58 8.45
CA ILE A 160 -19.61 -11.86 9.16
C ILE A 160 -18.42 -12.79 8.86
N LYS A 161 -17.94 -12.85 7.61
CA LYS A 161 -16.75 -13.63 7.25
C LYS A 161 -15.50 -13.07 7.95
N GLY A 162 -15.29 -11.75 7.91
CA GLY A 162 -14.20 -11.08 8.63
C GLY A 162 -14.22 -11.36 10.14
N MET A 163 -15.40 -11.28 10.78
CA MET A 163 -15.57 -11.62 12.19
C MET A 163 -15.11 -13.04 12.53
N LYS A 164 -15.40 -14.03 11.68
CA LYS A 164 -14.94 -15.40 11.89
C LYS A 164 -13.41 -15.50 11.90
N ILE A 165 -12.76 -14.79 10.97
CA ILE A 165 -11.30 -14.72 10.87
C ILE A 165 -10.73 -14.05 12.13
N PHE A 166 -11.24 -12.88 12.52
CA PHE A 166 -10.77 -12.17 13.71
C PHE A 166 -10.95 -12.97 15.00
N LYS A 167 -12.06 -13.72 15.11
CA LYS A 167 -12.29 -14.63 16.24
C LYS A 167 -11.25 -15.72 16.28
N ALA A 168 -10.94 -16.35 15.14
CA ALA A 168 -9.93 -17.42 15.05
C ALA A 168 -8.54 -16.90 15.40
N ASN A 169 -8.20 -15.68 14.96
CA ASN A 169 -6.90 -15.04 15.20
C ASN A 169 -6.83 -14.28 16.55
N LYS A 170 -7.87 -14.40 17.40
CA LYS A 170 -7.97 -13.72 18.71
C LYS A 170 -7.88 -12.19 18.62
N ASN A 171 -8.19 -11.60 17.46
CA ASN A 171 -8.25 -10.15 17.28
C ASN A 171 -9.60 -9.63 17.76
N ILE A 172 -9.73 -9.44 19.08
CA ILE A 172 -10.97 -9.06 19.75
C ILE A 172 -11.44 -7.66 19.32
N SER A 173 -10.51 -6.74 19.04
CA SER A 173 -10.85 -5.39 18.61
C SER A 173 -11.63 -5.42 17.30
N TRP A 174 -11.05 -5.98 16.23
CA TRP A 174 -11.70 -6.04 14.92
C TRP A 174 -12.92 -6.96 14.88
N TYR A 175 -12.95 -8.00 15.72
CA TYR A 175 -14.17 -8.80 15.92
C TYR A 175 -15.34 -7.95 16.43
N ARG A 176 -15.11 -7.17 17.52
CA ARG A 176 -16.11 -6.28 18.10
C ARG A 176 -16.53 -5.19 17.12
N ASP A 177 -15.57 -4.57 16.44
CA ASP A 177 -15.81 -3.46 15.52
C ASP A 177 -16.61 -3.90 14.30
N SER A 178 -16.33 -5.09 13.76
CA SER A 178 -17.14 -5.69 12.67
C SER A 178 -18.59 -5.95 13.11
N ARG A 179 -18.81 -6.41 14.36
CA ARG A 179 -20.15 -6.59 14.91
C ARG A 179 -20.89 -5.26 15.05
N LEU A 180 -20.19 -4.21 15.51
CA LEU A 180 -20.77 -2.86 15.60
C LEU A 180 -21.11 -2.32 14.21
N ALA A 181 -20.23 -2.49 13.22
CA ALA A 181 -20.48 -2.08 11.84
C ALA A 181 -21.72 -2.74 11.24
N ILE A 182 -21.95 -4.03 11.49
CA ILE A 182 -23.17 -4.73 11.05
C ILE A 182 -24.43 -4.05 11.63
N ASN A 183 -24.43 -3.73 12.93
CA ASN A 183 -25.58 -3.09 13.58
C ASN A 183 -25.79 -1.67 13.03
N GLN A 184 -24.71 -0.93 12.78
CA GLN A 184 -24.78 0.41 12.21
C GLN A 184 -25.35 0.37 10.78
N ILE A 185 -24.84 -0.51 9.90
CA ILE A 185 -25.36 -0.67 8.53
C ILE A 185 -26.86 -0.95 8.54
N LYS A 186 -27.34 -1.83 9.43
CA LYS A 186 -28.76 -2.13 9.58
C LYS A 186 -29.60 -0.95 10.04
N SER A 187 -28.99 0.02 10.76
CA SER A 187 -29.69 1.17 11.31
C SER A 187 -29.66 2.41 10.43
N PHE A 188 -28.79 2.48 9.41
CA PHE A 188 -28.59 3.71 8.62
C PHE A 188 -29.82 4.20 7.84
N ALA A 189 -30.79 3.33 7.55
CA ALA A 189 -32.06 3.74 6.97
C ALA A 189 -32.84 4.75 7.87
N ARG A 190 -32.45 4.86 9.15
CA ARG A 190 -33.07 5.76 10.15
C ARG A 190 -32.35 7.10 10.31
N PHE A 191 -31.20 7.29 9.62
CA PHE A 191 -30.36 8.48 9.74
C PHE A 191 -30.29 9.26 8.43
N PRO A 192 -29.95 10.56 8.46
CA PRO A 192 -29.70 11.33 7.24
C PRO A 192 -28.62 10.68 6.37
N PRO A 193 -28.74 10.71 5.03
CA PRO A 193 -27.81 10.04 4.11
C PRO A 193 -26.34 10.43 4.30
N ASN A 194 -26.07 11.72 4.58
CA ASN A 194 -24.72 12.23 4.81
C ASN A 194 -24.02 11.61 6.03
N PHE A 195 -24.77 11.16 7.01
CA PHE A 195 -24.21 10.49 8.20
C PHE A 195 -23.57 9.14 7.82
N ALA A 196 -24.23 8.37 6.97
CA ALA A 196 -23.72 7.09 6.49
C ALA A 196 -22.42 7.29 5.66
N ASP A 197 -22.36 8.35 4.85
CA ASP A 197 -21.19 8.65 4.03
C ASP A 197 -19.97 9.04 4.88
N LEU A 198 -20.14 9.91 5.89
CA LEU A 198 -19.08 10.29 6.82
C LEU A 198 -18.59 9.09 7.65
N TRP A 199 -19.52 8.26 8.11
CA TRP A 199 -19.18 7.02 8.82
C TRP A 199 -18.38 6.07 7.95
N LEU A 200 -18.77 5.89 6.69
CA LEU A 200 -18.12 5.02 5.74
C LEU A 200 -16.68 5.49 5.45
N GLU A 201 -16.49 6.76 5.17
CA GLU A 201 -15.20 7.37 4.90
C GLU A 201 -14.23 7.16 6.07
N LYS A 202 -14.66 7.46 7.29
CA LYS A 202 -13.86 7.26 8.51
C LYS A 202 -13.46 5.79 8.71
N ASN A 203 -14.36 4.85 8.43
CA ASN A 203 -14.07 3.43 8.63
C ASN A 203 -13.17 2.85 7.54
N LEU A 204 -13.27 3.33 6.31
CA LEU A 204 -12.34 2.97 5.23
C LEU A 204 -10.92 3.44 5.52
N LEU A 205 -10.73 4.69 5.95
CA LEU A 205 -9.43 5.19 6.41
C LEU A 205 -8.86 4.30 7.52
N ARG A 206 -9.67 3.96 8.51
CA ARG A 206 -9.22 3.10 9.60
C ARG A 206 -8.79 1.70 9.14
N VAL A 207 -9.45 1.13 8.15
CA VAL A 207 -9.02 -0.16 7.55
C VAL A 207 -7.64 -0.01 6.92
N GLN A 208 -7.43 1.05 6.16
CA GLN A 208 -6.15 1.35 5.52
C GLN A 208 -5.04 1.54 6.55
N ASP A 209 -5.23 2.44 7.52
CA ASP A 209 -4.23 2.76 8.55
C ASP A 209 -3.87 1.54 9.40
N THR A 210 -4.87 0.72 9.78
CA THR A 210 -4.61 -0.49 10.55
C THR A 210 -3.75 -1.47 9.76
N TYR A 211 -4.06 -1.65 8.48
CA TYR A 211 -3.31 -2.55 7.63
C TYR A 211 -1.86 -2.10 7.46
N MET A 212 -1.65 -0.82 7.19
CA MET A 212 -0.30 -0.25 7.00
C MET A 212 0.57 -0.39 8.24
N ASN A 213 0.00 -0.23 9.43
CA ASN A 213 0.73 -0.39 10.68
C ASN A 213 1.12 -1.84 11.00
N ILE A 214 0.42 -2.83 10.44
CA ILE A 214 0.65 -4.25 10.72
C ILE A 214 1.48 -4.91 9.61
N ALA A 215 1.17 -4.65 8.35
CA ALA A 215 1.66 -5.44 7.22
C ALA A 215 2.97 -4.94 6.62
N LEU A 216 3.32 -3.68 6.83
CA LEU A 216 4.52 -3.07 6.27
C LEU A 216 5.56 -2.78 7.36
N ASP A 217 5.85 -3.78 8.20
CA ASP A 217 7.02 -3.70 9.06
C ASP A 217 8.28 -3.82 8.21
N LEU A 218 8.97 -2.68 8.07
CA LEU A 218 10.19 -2.60 7.26
C LEU A 218 11.31 -3.49 7.81
N ASP A 219 11.30 -3.78 9.11
CA ASP A 219 12.33 -4.62 9.72
C ASP A 219 12.23 -6.06 9.21
N THR A 220 11.02 -6.51 8.85
CA THR A 220 10.81 -7.79 8.14
C THR A 220 11.16 -7.74 6.64
N LEU A 221 11.18 -6.57 6.02
CA LEU A 221 11.52 -6.40 4.61
C LEU A 221 13.02 -6.18 4.38
N LEU A 222 13.76 -5.73 5.40
CA LEU A 222 15.20 -5.47 5.34
C LEU A 222 16.06 -6.68 5.74
N ASN A 223 15.47 -7.71 6.36
CA ASN A 223 16.10 -8.98 6.72
C ASN A 223 15.78 -10.05 5.67
#